data_ed3b8f50e78d79c195a808108a37ee7e
#
_entry.id   ed3b8f50e78d79c195a808108a37ee7e
#
_cell.length_a   1.000
_cell.length_b   1.000
_cell.length_c   1.000
_cell.angle_alpha   90.00
_cell.angle_beta   90.00
_cell.angle_gamma   90.00
#
_symmetry.space_group_name_H-M   'P 1'
#
loop_
_entity.id
_entity.type
_entity.pdbx_description
1 polymer ?
#
loop_
_entity_poly.entity_id
_entity_poly.type
_entity_poly.pdbx_seq_one_letter_code
_entity_poly.pdbx_strand_id
1 'polypeptide(L)'
;MKIKRLLCLALVPMIVLMSSCSGGKENQAVTQSTEAEVDYSGTVLNVCDRFAGNNPPSSLGYLNYSRLSTDTGIKFITSRYFIDETKVKLLANDSDVDIYIVASSEVPDYMSAGYYTPIESDVIEKYIDSCHKVLSELAYASDKIAFMPVSLSINAILIPISAISETEVTPEKIEYLDDFLKFVREYDGNRIAYTNSSSLFSDLENQYEILYFSDTSNKDINFITPEYMHIYSEILSYTNSDDKIGATLGFEHNLTGDYSNNSEKALCTFGSYSSAENFTDKRLNTDPNVYMTSGSTDFFEKWRAFPIPKISEEVTSNSASAAFAFINPFSENKDAALYVLETIASDFYKYAGNNSKYSMMFSDISAYPDYFYTDSNIFSDYFEMLKNAKLSKFVFPAARTDIDDYQAGKLTLEEAVAEYQRQVDIWLNE
;
A
#
# COMPACT_ATOMS: atom_id res chain seq x y z
N MET A 1 -13.85 37.80 -43.91
CA MET A 1 -15.11 37.28 -44.51
C MET A 1 -15.91 36.62 -43.40
N LYS A 2 -16.70 37.26 -42.80
CA LYS A 2 -18.12 37.49 -42.54
C LYS A 2 -19.01 36.32 -42.96
N ILE A 3 -19.98 36.01 -42.04
CA ILE A 3 -21.31 35.42 -42.26
C ILE A 3 -21.44 34.04 -41.60
N LYS A 4 -22.46 33.69 -40.83
CA LYS A 4 -23.66 34.31 -40.21
C LYS A 4 -24.21 33.34 -39.16
N ARG A 5 -24.85 33.91 -38.16
CA ARG A 5 -25.74 33.26 -37.16
C ARG A 5 -26.93 32.60 -37.85
N LEU A 6 -27.46 31.54 -37.26
CA LEU A 6 -28.91 31.29 -37.25
C LEU A 6 -29.35 30.73 -35.89
N LEU A 7 -30.21 31.52 -35.25
CA LEU A 7 -31.07 31.15 -34.13
C LEU A 7 -32.20 30.24 -34.65
N CYS A 8 -32.60 29.24 -33.86
CA CYS A 8 -33.95 28.71 -33.88
C CYS A 8 -34.51 28.65 -32.46
N LEU A 9 -35.35 29.59 -32.15
CA LEU A 9 -36.38 29.55 -31.10
C LEU A 9 -37.59 28.78 -31.63
N ALA A 10 -38.18 27.92 -30.81
CA ALA A 10 -39.63 27.62 -30.83
C ALA A 10 -39.99 26.77 -29.63
N LEU A 11 -40.59 27.36 -28.65
CA LEU A 11 -42.05 27.32 -28.37
C LEU A 11 -42.48 26.16 -27.45
N VAL A 12 -42.72 26.58 -26.20
CA VAL A 12 -43.55 25.91 -25.18
C VAL A 12 -45.02 26.00 -25.59
N PRO A 13 -45.86 25.04 -25.28
CA PRO A 13 -47.21 25.35 -24.83
C PRO A 13 -47.47 24.87 -23.42
N MET A 14 -47.78 25.83 -22.59
CA MET A 14 -48.44 25.77 -21.30
C MET A 14 -49.88 25.31 -21.47
N ILE A 15 -50.29 24.24 -20.82
CA ILE A 15 -51.70 23.91 -20.62
C ILE A 15 -51.97 23.91 -19.11
N VAL A 16 -52.63 24.98 -18.69
CA VAL A 16 -53.30 25.08 -17.40
C VAL A 16 -54.70 24.55 -17.58
N LEU A 17 -55.11 23.58 -16.78
CA LEU A 17 -56.51 23.29 -16.54
C LEU A 17 -56.72 23.16 -15.02
N MET A 18 -57.45 24.16 -14.51
CA MET A 18 -58.10 24.13 -13.22
C MET A 18 -59.36 23.28 -13.28
N SER A 19 -59.62 22.51 -12.25
CA SER A 19 -60.92 22.29 -11.66
C SER A 19 -60.84 21.57 -10.33
N SER A 20 -61.10 22.24 -9.36
CA SER A 20 -62.02 22.29 -8.23
C SER A 20 -62.35 20.99 -7.50
N CYS A 21 -62.05 21.07 -6.21
CA CYS A 21 -62.73 20.59 -5.00
C CYS A 21 -63.59 19.33 -5.05
N SER A 22 -63.15 18.31 -4.26
CA SER A 22 -63.99 17.83 -3.16
C SER A 22 -63.17 16.98 -2.22
N GLY A 23 -63.42 17.05 -0.93
CA GLY A 23 -62.59 16.46 0.14
C GLY A 23 -62.71 14.94 0.22
N GLY A 24 -61.59 14.36 0.48
CA GLY A 24 -61.46 12.96 0.94
C GLY A 24 -60.06 12.84 1.52
N LYS A 25 -59.97 12.61 2.80
CA LYS A 25 -58.71 12.22 3.47
C LYS A 25 -58.36 10.81 2.97
N GLU A 26 -57.58 10.70 1.96
CA GLU A 26 -56.85 9.46 1.66
C GLU A 26 -55.39 9.63 2.12
N ASN A 27 -55.00 8.79 3.06
CA ASN A 27 -53.60 8.56 3.39
C ASN A 27 -52.89 8.06 2.13
N GLN A 28 -52.19 8.94 1.43
CA GLN A 28 -51.20 8.52 0.48
C GLN A 28 -50.08 7.87 1.26
N ALA A 29 -50.08 6.54 1.31
CA ALA A 29 -48.91 5.76 1.59
C ALA A 29 -47.88 6.15 0.51
N VAL A 30 -46.84 6.85 0.93
CA VAL A 30 -45.61 7.01 0.13
C VAL A 30 -45.07 5.60 -0.06
N THR A 31 -45.39 5.02 -1.22
CA THR A 31 -44.71 3.82 -1.68
C THR A 31 -43.29 4.25 -1.94
N GLN A 32 -42.42 4.15 -0.93
CA GLN A 32 -41.01 3.99 -1.18
C GLN A 32 -40.89 2.78 -2.10
N SER A 33 -40.51 2.98 -3.35
CA SER A 33 -40.01 1.92 -4.19
C SER A 33 -38.73 1.44 -3.50
N THR A 34 -38.81 0.41 -2.70
CA THR A 34 -37.67 -0.40 -2.36
C THR A 34 -37.20 -0.99 -3.68
N GLU A 35 -36.14 -0.43 -4.27
CA GLU A 35 -35.38 -1.15 -5.28
C GLU A 35 -35.10 -2.51 -4.67
N ALA A 36 -35.48 -3.56 -5.39
CA ALA A 36 -35.25 -4.93 -4.92
C ALA A 36 -33.73 -5.07 -4.79
N GLU A 37 -33.28 -5.34 -3.59
CA GLU A 37 -31.86 -5.62 -3.29
C GLU A 37 -31.43 -6.78 -4.20
N VAL A 38 -30.47 -6.55 -5.09
CA VAL A 38 -30.01 -7.57 -6.05
C VAL A 38 -29.26 -8.64 -5.25
N ASP A 39 -29.75 -9.87 -5.28
CA ASP A 39 -29.13 -11.01 -4.63
C ASP A 39 -28.05 -11.62 -5.55
N TYR A 40 -26.80 -11.49 -5.18
CA TYR A 40 -25.66 -12.09 -5.88
C TYR A 40 -25.24 -13.45 -5.30
N SER A 41 -26.03 -14.06 -4.39
CA SER A 41 -25.73 -15.35 -3.79
C SER A 41 -25.53 -16.44 -4.85
N GLY A 42 -24.42 -17.17 -4.72
CA GLY A 42 -24.04 -18.23 -5.65
C GLY A 42 -23.22 -17.76 -6.87
N THR A 43 -23.09 -16.45 -7.10
CA THR A 43 -22.15 -15.92 -8.09
C THR A 43 -20.73 -16.35 -7.75
N VAL A 44 -19.91 -16.61 -8.75
CA VAL A 44 -18.50 -16.91 -8.61
C VAL A 44 -17.71 -15.71 -9.12
N LEU A 45 -16.86 -15.13 -8.27
CA LEU A 45 -15.92 -14.07 -8.67
C LEU A 45 -14.48 -14.60 -8.61
N ASN A 46 -13.75 -14.36 -9.68
CA ASN A 46 -12.33 -14.62 -9.77
C ASN A 46 -11.55 -13.35 -9.40
N VAL A 47 -10.68 -13.45 -8.39
CA VAL A 47 -9.90 -12.32 -7.90
C VAL A 47 -8.42 -12.62 -8.06
N CYS A 48 -7.71 -11.74 -8.74
CA CYS A 48 -6.25 -11.75 -8.76
C CYS A 48 -5.74 -10.98 -7.54
N ASP A 49 -5.33 -11.71 -6.52
CA ASP A 49 -4.68 -11.17 -5.33
C ASP A 49 -3.32 -11.83 -5.17
N ARG A 50 -2.27 -11.05 -5.40
CA ARG A 50 -0.88 -11.52 -5.43
C ARG A 50 -0.45 -12.24 -4.16
N PHE A 51 -1.05 -11.92 -3.01
CA PHE A 51 -0.73 -12.50 -1.72
C PHE A 51 -1.71 -13.60 -1.28
N ALA A 52 -2.85 -13.72 -1.95
CA ALA A 52 -3.73 -14.86 -1.72
C ALA A 52 -3.08 -16.14 -2.27
N GLY A 53 -2.98 -17.18 -1.45
CA GLY A 53 -2.49 -18.48 -1.92
C GLY A 53 -3.41 -19.10 -2.97
N ASN A 54 -2.87 -20.00 -3.81
CA ASN A 54 -3.62 -20.71 -4.86
C ASN A 54 -4.65 -21.72 -4.33
N ASN A 55 -4.95 -21.74 -3.03
CA ASN A 55 -5.95 -22.60 -2.41
C ASN A 55 -7.13 -21.80 -1.87
N PRO A 56 -8.36 -22.37 -1.93
CA PRO A 56 -9.57 -21.66 -1.57
C PRO A 56 -9.55 -21.17 -0.13
N PRO A 57 -10.31 -20.20 0.12
CA PRO A 57 -10.06 -18.80 0.41
C PRO A 57 -9.17 -18.65 1.63
N SER A 58 -7.89 -18.36 1.40
CA SER A 58 -6.96 -18.06 2.48
C SER A 58 -7.22 -16.64 3.02
N SER A 59 -7.07 -16.47 4.32
CA SER A 59 -7.00 -15.15 4.95
C SER A 59 -5.66 -14.45 4.65
N LEU A 60 -4.80 -15.02 3.82
CA LEU A 60 -3.44 -14.56 3.56
C LEU A 60 -3.35 -13.38 2.57
N GLY A 61 -4.42 -13.10 1.81
CA GLY A 61 -4.46 -11.99 0.86
C GLY A 61 -4.66 -10.62 1.49
N TYR A 62 -4.88 -9.61 0.66
CA TYR A 62 -5.33 -8.29 1.11
C TYR A 62 -6.76 -8.31 1.65
N LEU A 63 -7.60 -9.26 1.20
CA LEU A 63 -8.99 -9.40 1.59
C LEU A 63 -9.25 -10.73 2.30
N ASN A 64 -10.19 -10.73 3.22
CA ASN A 64 -10.70 -11.92 3.89
C ASN A 64 -11.84 -12.55 3.06
N TYR A 65 -11.48 -13.31 2.04
CA TYR A 65 -12.44 -13.92 1.10
C TYR A 65 -13.41 -14.89 1.78
N SER A 66 -12.99 -15.57 2.85
CA SER A 66 -13.88 -16.45 3.61
C SER A 66 -15.00 -15.66 4.29
N ARG A 67 -14.67 -14.52 4.89
CA ARG A 67 -15.64 -13.64 5.52
C ARG A 67 -16.55 -12.99 4.50
N LEU A 68 -15.99 -12.48 3.41
CA LEU A 68 -16.75 -11.94 2.29
C LEU A 68 -17.74 -12.97 1.74
N SER A 69 -17.28 -14.21 1.50
CA SER A 69 -18.16 -15.28 1.00
C SER A 69 -19.31 -15.59 1.97
N THR A 70 -19.04 -15.59 3.27
CA THR A 70 -20.08 -15.84 4.29
C THR A 70 -21.13 -14.74 4.30
N ASP A 71 -20.71 -13.49 4.20
CA ASP A 71 -21.60 -12.34 4.38
C ASP A 71 -22.35 -11.98 3.08
N THR A 72 -21.77 -12.25 1.90
CA THR A 72 -22.36 -11.90 0.59
C THR A 72 -23.01 -13.09 -0.14
N GLY A 73 -22.70 -14.33 0.26
CA GLY A 73 -23.10 -15.51 -0.50
C GLY A 73 -22.31 -15.74 -1.80
N ILE A 74 -21.40 -14.83 -2.16
CA ILE A 74 -20.55 -14.92 -3.36
C ILE A 74 -19.40 -15.90 -3.10
N LYS A 75 -19.08 -16.74 -4.08
CA LYS A 75 -17.92 -17.62 -4.03
C LYS A 75 -16.72 -16.95 -4.65
N PHE A 76 -15.57 -17.00 -4.00
CA PHE A 76 -14.33 -16.44 -4.54
C PHE A 76 -13.38 -17.54 -4.98
N ILE A 77 -12.78 -17.34 -6.16
CA ILE A 77 -11.62 -18.09 -6.64
C ILE A 77 -10.48 -17.09 -6.69
N THR A 78 -9.40 -17.38 -5.98
CA THR A 78 -8.22 -16.50 -5.97
C THR A 78 -7.16 -17.05 -6.89
N SER A 79 -6.57 -16.16 -7.68
CA SER A 79 -5.43 -16.43 -8.53
C SER A 79 -4.27 -15.51 -8.18
N ARG A 80 -3.08 -15.90 -8.61
CA ARG A 80 -1.85 -15.18 -8.31
C ARG A 80 -1.09 -14.99 -9.60
N TYR A 81 -1.21 -13.79 -10.16
CA TYR A 81 -0.47 -13.41 -11.36
C TYR A 81 0.63 -12.41 -11.02
N PHE A 82 1.76 -12.52 -11.69
CA PHE A 82 2.78 -11.49 -11.67
C PHE A 82 2.39 -10.33 -12.59
N ILE A 83 3.11 -9.22 -12.50
CA ILE A 83 2.81 -7.97 -13.24
C ILE A 83 2.65 -8.24 -14.74
N ASP A 84 3.61 -8.95 -15.33
CA ASP A 84 3.63 -9.24 -16.77
C ASP A 84 2.45 -10.12 -17.19
N GLU A 85 2.10 -11.14 -16.37
CA GLU A 85 0.94 -11.99 -16.63
C GLU A 85 -0.37 -11.20 -16.58
N THR A 86 -0.50 -10.28 -15.62
CA THR A 86 -1.67 -9.39 -15.49
C THR A 86 -1.78 -8.49 -16.72
N LYS A 87 -0.67 -7.86 -17.16
CA LYS A 87 -0.64 -7.03 -18.37
C LYS A 87 -1.02 -7.83 -19.61
N VAL A 88 -0.48 -9.03 -19.79
CA VAL A 88 -0.81 -9.90 -20.93
C VAL A 88 -2.29 -10.26 -20.94
N LYS A 89 -2.89 -10.59 -19.81
CA LYS A 89 -4.33 -10.91 -19.71
C LYS A 89 -5.19 -9.72 -20.10
N LEU A 90 -4.89 -8.53 -19.59
CA LEU A 90 -5.64 -7.31 -19.92
C LEU A 90 -5.49 -6.93 -21.40
N LEU A 91 -4.29 -7.05 -21.97
CA LEU A 91 -4.04 -6.85 -23.41
C LEU A 91 -4.82 -7.85 -24.28
N ALA A 92 -5.01 -9.08 -23.80
CA ALA A 92 -5.80 -10.10 -24.48
C ALA A 92 -7.31 -9.93 -24.32
N ASN A 93 -7.77 -8.90 -23.60
CA ASN A 93 -9.16 -8.70 -23.18
C ASN A 93 -9.73 -9.90 -22.42
N ASP A 94 -8.90 -10.51 -21.58
CA ASP A 94 -9.25 -11.70 -20.80
C ASP A 94 -10.31 -11.35 -19.75
N SER A 95 -11.44 -12.05 -19.76
CA SER A 95 -12.56 -11.88 -18.83
C SER A 95 -12.54 -12.86 -17.66
N ASP A 96 -11.54 -13.72 -17.57
CA ASP A 96 -11.47 -14.76 -16.53
C ASP A 96 -11.29 -14.20 -15.10
N VAL A 97 -10.77 -12.99 -14.98
CA VAL A 97 -10.58 -12.30 -13.69
C VAL A 97 -11.59 -11.16 -13.58
N ASP A 98 -12.29 -11.06 -12.47
CA ASP A 98 -13.29 -10.02 -12.22
C ASP A 98 -12.70 -8.81 -11.49
N ILE A 99 -11.84 -9.06 -10.50
CA ILE A 99 -11.20 -8.03 -9.68
C ILE A 99 -9.69 -8.27 -9.66
N TYR A 100 -8.92 -7.23 -9.92
CA TYR A 100 -7.47 -7.22 -9.74
C TYR A 100 -7.10 -6.41 -8.50
N ILE A 101 -6.13 -6.91 -7.71
CA ILE A 101 -5.48 -6.16 -6.63
C ILE A 101 -4.01 -6.00 -6.99
N VAL A 102 -3.58 -4.75 -7.14
CA VAL A 102 -2.27 -4.35 -7.66
C VAL A 102 -1.57 -3.38 -6.73
N ALA A 103 -0.26 -3.28 -6.81
CA ALA A 103 0.51 -2.31 -6.05
C ALA A 103 0.32 -0.88 -6.59
N SER A 104 0.52 0.12 -5.73
CA SER A 104 0.44 1.54 -6.11
C SER A 104 1.33 1.90 -7.29
N SER A 105 2.50 1.28 -7.39
CA SER A 105 3.44 1.48 -8.49
C SER A 105 2.94 0.99 -9.86
N GLU A 106 1.99 0.08 -9.90
CA GLU A 106 1.41 -0.46 -11.14
C GLU A 106 0.18 0.33 -11.63
N VAL A 107 -0.47 1.07 -10.71
CA VAL A 107 -1.72 1.80 -11.01
C VAL A 107 -1.59 2.77 -12.19
N PRO A 108 -0.50 3.58 -12.32
CA PRO A 108 -0.35 4.50 -13.44
C PRO A 108 -0.39 3.82 -14.81
N ASP A 109 0.20 2.63 -14.93
CA ASP A 109 0.21 1.86 -16.19
C ASP A 109 -1.21 1.43 -16.58
N TYR A 110 -1.95 0.84 -15.63
CA TYR A 110 -3.33 0.39 -15.88
C TYR A 110 -4.27 1.57 -16.11
N MET A 111 -4.05 2.68 -15.39
CA MET A 111 -4.81 3.92 -15.57
C MET A 111 -4.61 4.51 -16.97
N SER A 112 -3.36 4.63 -17.41
CA SER A 112 -3.01 5.19 -18.71
C SER A 112 -3.52 4.35 -19.88
N ALA A 113 -3.53 3.02 -19.72
CA ALA A 113 -4.04 2.08 -20.69
C ALA A 113 -5.59 1.94 -20.68
N GLY A 114 -6.27 2.53 -19.70
CA GLY A 114 -7.73 2.40 -19.55
C GLY A 114 -8.19 1.00 -19.10
N TYR A 115 -7.34 0.24 -18.43
CA TYR A 115 -7.64 -1.12 -17.97
C TYR A 115 -8.38 -1.14 -16.64
N TYR A 116 -9.49 -0.43 -16.56
CA TYR A 116 -10.37 -0.40 -15.39
C TYR A 116 -11.82 -0.14 -15.78
N THR A 117 -12.76 -0.55 -14.95
CA THR A 117 -14.16 -0.13 -15.03
C THR A 117 -14.36 1.07 -14.10
N PRO A 118 -14.85 2.22 -14.58
CA PRO A 118 -15.22 3.33 -13.72
C PRO A 118 -16.24 2.90 -12.66
N ILE A 119 -16.01 3.32 -11.43
CA ILE A 119 -16.86 3.01 -10.28
C ILE A 119 -17.75 4.22 -9.99
N GLU A 120 -19.07 4.01 -9.98
CA GLU A 120 -20.06 5.01 -9.61
C GLU A 120 -20.73 4.53 -8.30
N SER A 121 -20.19 4.95 -7.15
CA SER A 121 -20.67 4.52 -5.83
C SER A 121 -20.38 5.55 -4.77
N ASP A 122 -21.43 6.09 -4.16
CA ASP A 122 -21.32 7.00 -3.02
C ASP A 122 -20.66 6.34 -1.79
N VAL A 123 -20.77 5.02 -1.66
CA VAL A 123 -20.17 4.26 -0.55
C VAL A 123 -18.66 4.24 -0.69
N ILE A 124 -18.17 3.92 -1.90
CA ILE A 124 -16.73 3.86 -2.18
C ILE A 124 -16.13 5.27 -2.18
N GLU A 125 -16.84 6.28 -2.69
CA GLU A 125 -16.38 7.68 -2.63
C GLU A 125 -16.18 8.14 -1.17
N LYS A 126 -17.16 7.95 -0.29
CA LYS A 126 -17.04 8.26 1.14
C LYS A 126 -15.92 7.49 1.84
N TYR A 127 -15.72 6.23 1.44
CA TYR A 127 -14.62 5.44 1.95
C TYR A 127 -13.27 6.07 1.57
N ILE A 128 -13.06 6.42 0.29
CA ILE A 128 -11.83 7.05 -0.19
C ILE A 128 -11.60 8.41 0.50
N ASP A 129 -12.65 9.21 0.68
CA ASP A 129 -12.59 10.50 1.37
C ASP A 129 -12.19 10.36 2.85
N SER A 130 -12.50 9.23 3.48
CA SER A 130 -12.09 8.94 4.86
C SER A 130 -10.64 8.46 4.99
N CYS A 131 -10.03 8.01 3.90
CA CYS A 131 -8.67 7.52 3.88
C CYS A 131 -7.63 8.66 4.00
N HIS A 132 -6.36 8.29 4.23
CA HIS A 132 -5.25 9.22 4.10
C HIS A 132 -5.19 9.78 2.68
N LYS A 133 -4.95 11.09 2.58
CA LYS A 133 -4.94 11.83 1.29
C LYS A 133 -4.05 11.19 0.22
N VAL A 134 -2.93 10.60 0.61
CA VAL A 134 -2.00 9.92 -0.30
C VAL A 134 -2.66 8.81 -1.14
N LEU A 135 -3.73 8.17 -0.64
CA LEU A 135 -4.46 7.13 -1.36
C LEU A 135 -5.39 7.70 -2.43
N SER A 136 -5.97 8.89 -2.22
CA SER A 136 -6.87 9.51 -3.20
C SER A 136 -6.15 9.91 -4.49
N GLU A 137 -4.83 10.12 -4.47
CA GLU A 137 -4.06 10.50 -5.65
C GLU A 137 -4.07 9.44 -6.77
N LEU A 138 -4.21 8.17 -6.42
CA LEU A 138 -4.26 7.04 -7.36
C LEU A 138 -5.64 6.38 -7.45
N ALA A 139 -6.61 6.83 -6.65
CA ALA A 139 -7.96 6.28 -6.68
C ALA A 139 -8.77 6.77 -7.89
N TYR A 140 -8.45 7.97 -8.39
CA TYR A 140 -9.22 8.61 -9.44
C TYR A 140 -8.46 8.64 -10.77
N ALA A 141 -9.16 8.25 -11.84
CA ALA A 141 -8.76 8.49 -13.21
C ALA A 141 -9.58 9.68 -13.74
N SER A 142 -8.97 10.84 -13.88
CA SER A 142 -9.64 12.12 -14.13
C SER A 142 -10.58 12.50 -12.97
N ASP A 143 -11.89 12.38 -13.15
CA ASP A 143 -12.95 12.72 -12.19
C ASP A 143 -13.76 11.49 -11.73
N LYS A 144 -13.34 10.28 -12.15
CA LYS A 144 -14.04 9.02 -11.82
C LYS A 144 -13.20 8.13 -10.94
N ILE A 145 -13.82 7.48 -9.99
CA ILE A 145 -13.17 6.43 -9.20
C ILE A 145 -12.83 5.27 -10.14
N ALA A 146 -11.58 4.85 -10.13
CA ALA A 146 -11.07 3.76 -10.94
C ALA A 146 -10.45 2.65 -10.08
N PHE A 147 -9.82 3.03 -8.96
CA PHE A 147 -9.05 2.15 -8.10
C PHE A 147 -9.44 2.39 -6.65
N MET A 148 -9.91 1.35 -5.97
CA MET A 148 -10.24 1.40 -4.55
C MET A 148 -9.03 0.97 -3.71
N PRO A 149 -8.52 1.80 -2.78
CA PRO A 149 -7.41 1.41 -1.93
C PRO A 149 -7.81 0.27 -0.97
N VAL A 150 -6.94 -0.74 -0.84
CA VAL A 150 -7.16 -1.91 0.04
C VAL A 150 -5.99 -2.19 0.98
N SER A 151 -4.90 -1.41 0.89
CA SER A 151 -3.78 -1.45 1.83
C SER A 151 -3.00 -0.16 1.78
N LEU A 152 -2.45 0.24 2.92
CA LEU A 152 -1.49 1.33 3.05
C LEU A 152 -0.44 0.93 4.10
N SER A 153 0.82 1.07 3.75
CA SER A 153 1.95 0.77 4.61
C SER A 153 3.04 1.81 4.43
N ILE A 154 3.70 2.13 5.52
CA ILE A 154 4.91 2.95 5.56
C ILE A 154 5.94 2.24 6.43
N ASN A 155 7.20 2.22 5.99
CA ASN A 155 8.29 1.69 6.78
C ASN A 155 8.91 2.78 7.65
N ALA A 156 9.49 2.36 8.76
CA ALA A 156 10.15 3.23 9.73
C ALA A 156 11.36 2.55 10.33
N ILE A 157 12.24 3.34 10.91
CA ILE A 157 13.24 2.86 11.86
C ILE A 157 12.56 2.71 13.22
N LEU A 158 12.57 1.51 13.76
CA LEU A 158 12.05 1.21 15.10
C LEU A 158 13.21 1.22 16.09
N ILE A 159 13.14 2.06 17.12
CA ILE A 159 14.16 2.19 18.15
C ILE A 159 13.53 1.93 19.53
N PRO A 160 14.11 1.02 20.33
CA PRO A 160 13.65 0.80 21.70
C PRO A 160 13.80 2.06 22.54
N ILE A 161 12.82 2.38 23.38
CA ILE A 161 12.89 3.53 24.31
C ILE A 161 14.13 3.44 25.22
N SER A 162 14.53 2.22 25.61
CA SER A 162 15.76 2.01 26.37
C SER A 162 17.01 2.39 25.57
N ALA A 163 17.06 2.13 24.27
CA ALA A 163 18.16 2.57 23.40
C ALA A 163 18.13 4.10 23.19
N ILE A 164 16.94 4.69 23.04
CA ILE A 164 16.79 6.15 22.98
C ILE A 164 17.36 6.81 24.26
N SER A 165 17.01 6.26 25.43
CA SER A 165 17.50 6.78 26.72
C SER A 165 19.01 6.61 26.90
N GLU A 166 19.59 5.56 26.34
CA GLU A 166 21.03 5.28 26.41
C GLU A 166 21.85 6.16 25.47
N THR A 167 21.35 6.39 24.26
CA THR A 167 22.06 7.10 23.19
C THR A 167 21.65 8.57 23.06
N GLU A 168 20.57 8.97 23.71
CA GLU A 168 19.93 10.27 23.53
C GLU A 168 19.62 10.61 22.06
N VAL A 169 19.35 9.57 21.24
CA VAL A 169 19.00 9.74 19.84
C VAL A 169 17.64 10.41 19.70
N THR A 170 17.53 11.32 18.75
CA THR A 170 16.27 11.97 18.38
C THR A 170 16.08 11.87 16.87
N PRO A 171 14.85 12.06 16.33
CA PRO A 171 14.62 12.04 14.89
C PRO A 171 15.58 12.98 14.11
N GLU A 172 15.85 14.17 14.67
CA GLU A 172 16.71 15.17 14.04
C GLU A 172 18.19 14.74 14.00
N LYS A 173 18.63 13.91 14.95
CA LYS A 173 20.02 13.40 15.00
C LYS A 173 20.29 12.28 13.97
N ILE A 174 19.24 11.69 13.42
CA ILE A 174 19.33 10.63 12.41
C ILE A 174 18.45 10.94 11.18
N GLU A 175 18.22 12.22 10.93
CA GLU A 175 17.33 12.68 9.88
C GLU A 175 17.86 12.32 8.48
N TYR A 176 19.19 12.38 8.30
CA TYR A 176 19.85 12.06 7.04
C TYR A 176 20.55 10.71 7.09
N LEU A 177 20.72 10.10 5.91
CA LEU A 177 21.35 8.79 5.78
C LEU A 177 22.73 8.73 6.45
N ASP A 178 23.58 9.71 6.21
CA ASP A 178 24.92 9.74 6.79
C ASP A 178 24.91 9.87 8.32
N ASP A 179 23.98 10.65 8.86
CA ASP A 179 23.80 10.79 10.30
C ASP A 179 23.31 9.49 10.93
N PHE A 180 22.38 8.81 10.29
CA PHE A 180 21.91 7.49 10.73
C PHE A 180 23.03 6.44 10.69
N LEU A 181 23.77 6.38 9.58
CA LEU A 181 24.89 5.46 9.45
C LEU A 181 25.98 5.75 10.49
N LYS A 182 26.27 7.03 10.73
CA LYS A 182 27.19 7.47 11.76
C LYS A 182 26.69 7.05 13.15
N PHE A 183 25.42 7.25 13.48
CA PHE A 183 24.82 6.81 14.74
C PHE A 183 25.02 5.31 14.97
N VAL A 184 24.81 4.48 13.94
CA VAL A 184 24.99 3.04 14.07
C VAL A 184 26.46 2.64 14.20
N ARG A 185 27.36 3.29 13.44
CA ARG A 185 28.81 2.98 13.42
C ARG A 185 29.51 3.41 14.70
N GLU A 186 29.18 4.58 15.22
CA GLU A 186 29.83 5.15 16.41
C GLU A 186 29.26 4.60 17.71
N TYR A 187 28.17 3.83 17.65
CA TYR A 187 27.64 3.21 18.86
C TYR A 187 28.61 2.15 19.40
N ASP A 188 29.09 2.36 20.62
CA ASP A 188 30.09 1.53 21.28
C ASP A 188 29.50 0.55 22.32
N GLY A 189 28.16 0.58 22.51
CA GLY A 189 27.47 -0.32 23.44
C GLY A 189 27.28 -1.73 22.90
N ASN A 190 26.50 -2.52 23.63
CA ASN A 190 26.26 -3.94 23.34
C ASN A 190 25.02 -4.22 22.49
N ARG A 191 24.35 -3.18 21.99
CA ARG A 191 23.15 -3.34 21.16
C ARG A 191 23.53 -3.55 19.69
N ILE A 192 22.65 -4.18 18.96
CA ILE A 192 22.85 -4.53 17.55
C ILE A 192 21.79 -3.80 16.71
N ALA A 193 22.20 -3.15 15.65
CA ALA A 193 21.29 -2.63 14.64
C ALA A 193 20.80 -3.80 13.77
N TYR A 194 19.52 -4.13 13.92
CA TYR A 194 18.86 -5.12 13.08
C TYR A 194 18.30 -4.42 11.85
N THR A 195 18.96 -4.53 10.72
CA THR A 195 18.47 -3.97 9.48
C THR A 195 18.40 -5.05 8.40
N ASN A 196 17.36 -5.00 7.61
CA ASN A 196 17.35 -5.66 6.32
C ASN A 196 17.85 -4.64 5.30
N SER A 197 19.08 -4.80 4.82
CA SER A 197 19.67 -3.87 3.85
C SER A 197 18.84 -3.75 2.59
N SER A 198 18.25 -4.84 2.12
CA SER A 198 17.40 -4.80 0.93
C SER A 198 16.13 -3.97 1.17
N SER A 199 15.53 -4.03 2.37
CA SER A 199 14.36 -3.20 2.70
C SER A 199 14.75 -1.73 2.84
N LEU A 200 15.84 -1.43 3.56
CA LEU A 200 16.31 -0.05 3.68
C LEU A 200 16.71 0.52 2.32
N PHE A 201 17.44 -0.25 1.51
CA PHE A 201 17.81 0.14 0.16
C PHE A 201 16.58 0.46 -0.69
N SER A 202 15.56 -0.39 -0.67
CA SER A 202 14.31 -0.16 -1.39
C SER A 202 13.58 1.10 -0.92
N ASP A 203 13.56 1.39 0.39
CA ASP A 203 12.92 2.61 0.91
C ASP A 203 13.69 3.88 0.48
N LEU A 204 15.02 3.85 0.46
CA LEU A 204 15.85 4.94 -0.02
C LEU A 204 15.74 5.12 -1.55
N GLU A 205 15.67 4.02 -2.28
CA GLU A 205 15.40 4.00 -3.73
C GLU A 205 14.03 4.61 -4.04
N ASN A 206 12.99 4.28 -3.27
CA ASN A 206 11.68 4.90 -3.37
C ASN A 206 11.70 6.41 -3.06
N GLN A 207 12.53 6.86 -2.10
CA GLN A 207 12.71 8.31 -1.86
C GLN A 207 13.36 8.98 -3.07
N TYR A 208 14.40 8.36 -3.65
CA TYR A 208 15.07 8.85 -4.85
C TYR A 208 14.09 8.96 -6.02
N GLU A 209 13.28 7.94 -6.21
CA GLU A 209 12.21 7.93 -7.21
C GLU A 209 11.21 9.07 -7.01
N ILE A 210 10.66 9.21 -5.80
CA ILE A 210 9.68 10.28 -5.49
C ILE A 210 10.28 11.66 -5.74
N LEU A 211 11.57 11.84 -5.46
CA LEU A 211 12.25 13.12 -5.63
C LEU A 211 12.51 13.47 -7.08
N TYR A 212 13.03 12.52 -7.87
CA TYR A 212 13.54 12.77 -9.22
C TYR A 212 12.56 12.38 -10.34
N PHE A 213 11.58 11.50 -10.07
CA PHE A 213 10.70 10.92 -11.08
C PHE A 213 9.20 11.11 -10.79
N SER A 214 8.84 12.13 -10.03
CA SER A 214 7.44 12.40 -9.66
C SER A 214 6.52 12.65 -10.87
N ASP A 215 7.09 13.00 -12.03
CA ASP A 215 6.38 13.15 -13.30
C ASP A 215 6.69 11.97 -14.22
N THR A 216 5.78 10.98 -14.28
CA THR A 216 5.88 9.78 -15.11
C THR A 216 5.89 10.05 -16.62
N SER A 217 5.60 11.29 -17.05
CA SER A 217 5.69 11.70 -18.46
C SER A 217 7.14 11.90 -18.91
N ASN A 218 8.09 12.05 -17.98
CA ASN A 218 9.49 12.24 -18.26
C ASN A 218 10.21 10.89 -18.36
N LYS A 219 10.56 10.48 -19.59
CA LYS A 219 11.33 9.26 -19.85
C LYS A 219 12.84 9.40 -19.58
N ASP A 220 13.29 10.57 -19.13
CA ASP A 220 14.69 10.84 -18.84
C ASP A 220 15.06 10.44 -17.39
N ILE A 221 14.73 9.22 -17.01
CA ILE A 221 15.10 8.66 -15.73
C ILE A 221 16.59 8.38 -15.69
N ASN A 222 17.31 8.95 -14.72
CA ASN A 222 18.75 8.81 -14.60
C ASN A 222 19.18 8.37 -13.19
N PHE A 223 19.66 7.15 -13.06
CA PHE A 223 20.26 6.61 -11.84
C PHE A 223 21.78 6.82 -11.76
N ILE A 224 22.44 7.26 -12.85
CA ILE A 224 23.87 7.53 -12.85
C ILE A 224 24.12 8.93 -12.24
N THR A 225 23.84 9.05 -10.95
CA THR A 225 24.01 10.27 -10.15
C THR A 225 24.86 9.98 -8.91
N PRO A 226 25.57 10.98 -8.37
CA PRO A 226 26.31 10.82 -7.12
C PRO A 226 25.42 10.38 -5.95
N GLU A 227 24.21 10.91 -5.87
CA GLU A 227 23.24 10.61 -4.81
C GLU A 227 22.80 9.15 -4.84
N TYR A 228 22.46 8.61 -6.03
CA TYR A 228 22.09 7.21 -6.14
C TYR A 228 23.27 6.27 -5.92
N MET A 229 24.45 6.61 -6.46
CA MET A 229 25.69 5.88 -6.22
C MET A 229 26.04 5.84 -4.72
N HIS A 230 25.79 6.94 -4.00
CA HIS A 230 25.99 7.01 -2.56
C HIS A 230 25.07 6.03 -1.81
N ILE A 231 23.76 6.03 -2.11
CA ILE A 231 22.81 5.06 -1.53
C ILE A 231 23.27 3.62 -1.80
N TYR A 232 23.63 3.35 -3.06
CA TYR A 232 24.04 2.03 -3.52
C TYR A 232 25.29 1.54 -2.79
N SER A 233 26.33 2.37 -2.71
CA SER A 233 27.59 2.02 -2.04
C SER A 233 27.43 1.89 -0.52
N GLU A 234 26.74 2.82 0.12
CA GLU A 234 26.63 2.86 1.58
C GLU A 234 25.75 1.72 2.14
N ILE A 235 24.71 1.33 1.43
CA ILE A 235 23.80 0.29 1.93
C ILE A 235 24.23 -1.10 1.49
N LEU A 236 24.64 -1.28 0.23
CA LEU A 236 24.93 -2.61 -0.28
C LEU A 236 26.34 -3.11 0.04
N SER A 237 27.26 -2.19 0.37
CA SER A 237 28.63 -2.57 0.85
C SER A 237 28.60 -3.31 2.19
N TYR A 238 27.53 -3.13 2.98
CA TYR A 238 27.39 -3.76 4.31
C TYR A 238 26.95 -5.22 4.29
N THR A 239 26.60 -5.77 3.15
CA THR A 239 26.08 -7.13 3.05
C THR A 239 27.12 -8.22 3.33
N ASN A 240 28.42 -7.88 3.28
CA ASN A 240 29.52 -8.84 3.43
C ASN A 240 30.51 -8.50 4.57
N SER A 241 30.24 -7.49 5.38
CA SER A 241 31.18 -7.11 6.44
C SER A 241 30.75 -7.62 7.82
N ASP A 242 31.75 -7.93 8.67
CA ASP A 242 31.58 -8.17 10.11
C ASP A 242 31.12 -6.91 10.88
N ASP A 243 30.70 -5.87 10.17
CA ASP A 243 30.23 -4.61 10.73
C ASP A 243 28.85 -4.77 11.40
N LYS A 244 28.58 -3.92 12.39
CA LYS A 244 27.39 -3.96 13.24
C LYS A 244 26.08 -3.86 12.44
N ILE A 245 26.09 -3.32 11.22
CA ILE A 245 24.96 -3.30 10.31
C ILE A 245 24.88 -4.60 9.50
N GLY A 246 26.02 -5.15 9.08
CA GLY A 246 26.12 -6.34 8.24
C GLY A 246 25.90 -7.66 8.98
N ALA A 247 26.23 -7.73 10.28
CA ALA A 247 26.07 -8.94 11.10
C ALA A 247 24.62 -9.45 11.19
N THR A 248 23.67 -8.66 10.72
CA THR A 248 22.25 -8.98 10.79
C THR A 248 21.63 -9.32 9.46
N LEU A 249 22.36 -9.25 8.37
CA LEU A 249 21.87 -9.61 7.05
C LEU A 249 21.88 -11.11 6.78
N GLY A 250 22.51 -11.88 7.62
CA GLY A 250 22.29 -13.31 7.77
C GLY A 250 20.90 -13.55 8.32
N PHE A 251 19.89 -13.27 7.54
CA PHE A 251 18.47 -13.52 7.79
C PHE A 251 18.16 -15.02 7.71
N GLU A 252 19.01 -15.83 8.25
CA GLU A 252 18.69 -17.20 8.50
C GLU A 252 17.99 -17.31 9.84
N HIS A 253 16.67 -17.32 9.77
CA HIS A 253 15.76 -18.12 10.60
C HIS A 253 15.84 -18.05 12.14
N ASN A 254 16.76 -17.36 12.76
CA ASN A 254 16.85 -17.29 14.23
C ASN A 254 16.14 -16.07 14.84
N LEU A 255 15.55 -15.21 14.02
CA LEU A 255 14.77 -14.07 14.50
C LEU A 255 13.28 -14.40 14.70
N THR A 256 12.85 -15.61 14.42
CA THR A 256 11.51 -16.11 14.71
C THR A 256 11.26 -16.34 16.19
N GLY A 257 12.28 -16.25 17.01
CA GLY A 257 12.20 -16.42 18.44
C GLY A 257 12.48 -15.11 19.17
N ASP A 258 11.50 -14.24 19.37
CA ASP A 258 11.55 -13.32 20.47
C ASP A 258 12.10 -11.90 20.30
N TYR A 259 11.62 -11.16 19.28
CA TYR A 259 11.87 -9.72 19.22
C TYR A 259 11.32 -8.95 20.45
N SER A 260 10.21 -9.37 21.03
CA SER A 260 9.66 -8.74 22.23
C SER A 260 10.63 -8.82 23.42
N ASN A 261 11.52 -9.83 23.46
CA ASN A 261 12.58 -9.96 24.46
C ASN A 261 13.91 -9.32 24.02
N ASN A 262 14.03 -8.85 22.77
CA ASN A 262 15.27 -8.27 22.25
C ASN A 262 15.29 -6.74 22.28
N SER A 263 14.28 -6.06 22.82
CA SER A 263 14.33 -4.60 23.03
C SER A 263 15.54 -4.16 23.85
N GLU A 264 16.07 -5.03 24.71
CA GLU A 264 17.30 -4.79 25.46
C GLU A 264 18.57 -4.97 24.61
N LYS A 265 18.50 -5.72 23.51
CA LYS A 265 19.63 -6.03 22.64
C LYS A 265 19.61 -5.26 21.32
N ALA A 266 18.45 -4.75 20.90
CA ALA A 266 18.35 -3.99 19.68
C ALA A 266 18.79 -2.54 19.89
N LEU A 267 19.64 -2.03 18.98
CA LEU A 267 19.85 -0.61 18.80
C LEU A 267 18.71 -0.01 17.99
N CYS A 268 18.43 -0.60 16.84
CA CYS A 268 17.30 -0.27 15.99
C CYS A 268 16.89 -1.48 15.12
N THR A 269 15.73 -1.41 14.51
CA THR A 269 15.27 -2.33 13.46
C THR A 269 14.43 -1.58 12.43
N PHE A 270 14.04 -2.23 11.33
CA PHE A 270 13.17 -1.66 10.30
C PHE A 270 11.87 -2.42 10.24
N GLY A 271 10.79 -1.69 9.97
CA GLY A 271 9.49 -2.33 9.77
C GLY A 271 8.35 -1.35 9.55
N SER A 272 7.23 -1.89 9.12
CA SER A 272 5.94 -1.19 9.06
C SER A 272 5.13 -1.42 10.35
N TYR A 273 4.05 -0.67 10.54
CA TYR A 273 3.14 -0.90 11.66
C TYR A 273 2.59 -2.34 11.68
N SER A 274 2.30 -2.91 10.52
CA SER A 274 1.86 -4.30 10.40
C SER A 274 2.92 -5.31 10.80
N SER A 275 4.22 -5.01 10.58
CA SER A 275 5.30 -5.87 11.06
C SER A 275 5.58 -5.68 12.55
N ALA A 276 5.31 -4.49 13.10
CA ALA A 276 5.40 -4.24 14.53
C ALA A 276 4.53 -5.21 15.35
N GLU A 277 3.36 -5.58 14.84
CA GLU A 277 2.52 -6.59 15.46
C GLU A 277 3.15 -7.98 15.46
N ASN A 278 3.83 -8.37 14.39
CA ASN A 278 4.54 -9.65 14.35
C ASN A 278 5.61 -9.76 15.45
N PHE A 279 6.13 -8.63 15.93
CA PHE A 279 7.07 -8.59 17.04
C PHE A 279 6.40 -8.80 18.42
N THR A 280 5.09 -8.58 18.52
CA THR A 280 4.34 -8.79 19.77
C THR A 280 3.81 -10.21 19.91
N ASP A 281 3.68 -10.95 18.82
CA ASP A 281 3.04 -12.27 18.86
C ASP A 281 4.04 -13.43 18.79
N LYS A 282 4.50 -13.87 19.96
CA LYS A 282 5.30 -15.09 20.13
C LYS A 282 4.62 -16.39 19.69
N ARG A 283 3.38 -16.32 19.30
CA ARG A 283 2.53 -17.49 19.06
C ARG A 283 2.11 -17.61 17.63
N LEU A 284 3.02 -17.47 16.74
CA LEU A 284 2.93 -18.18 15.47
C LEU A 284 3.02 -19.68 15.76
N ASN A 285 2.21 -20.08 16.71
CA ASN A 285 2.09 -21.43 17.12
C ASN A 285 1.06 -22.08 16.22
N THR A 286 1.43 -23.04 15.60
CA THR A 286 0.91 -24.24 14.98
C THR A 286 -0.57 -24.61 15.21
N ASP A 287 -1.38 -23.83 15.93
CA ASP A 287 -2.82 -24.04 16.11
C ASP A 287 -3.63 -22.91 15.43
N PRO A 288 -4.28 -23.18 14.28
CA PRO A 288 -5.10 -22.21 13.55
C PRO A 288 -6.36 -21.77 14.32
N ASN A 289 -6.67 -22.37 15.47
CA ASN A 289 -7.85 -22.07 16.28
C ASN A 289 -7.56 -21.23 17.52
N VAL A 290 -6.30 -20.88 17.79
CA VAL A 290 -5.96 -20.00 18.90
C VAL A 290 -6.06 -18.56 18.44
N TYR A 291 -7.22 -17.98 18.59
CA TYR A 291 -7.44 -16.54 18.53
C TYR A 291 -6.57 -15.86 19.60
N MET A 292 -5.84 -14.83 19.17
CA MET A 292 -4.97 -14.03 20.00
C MET A 292 -5.69 -13.53 21.25
N THR A 293 -5.35 -14.07 22.39
CA THR A 293 -5.68 -13.47 23.66
C THR A 293 -4.40 -12.98 24.29
N SER A 294 -4.26 -11.69 24.44
CA SER A 294 -3.16 -10.97 25.08
C SER A 294 -1.78 -11.09 24.40
N GLY A 295 -1.59 -10.43 23.25
CA GLY A 295 -0.28 -9.94 22.87
C GLY A 295 0.23 -9.06 23.99
N SER A 296 1.51 -9.13 24.35
CA SER A 296 2.02 -8.23 25.36
C SER A 296 1.97 -6.81 24.76
N THR A 297 1.29 -5.88 25.40
CA THR A 297 1.33 -4.44 25.15
C THR A 297 2.76 -3.90 25.20
N ASP A 298 3.67 -4.67 25.76
CA ASP A 298 5.08 -4.39 25.97
C ASP A 298 5.84 -3.88 24.74
N PHE A 299 5.50 -4.37 23.53
CA PHE A 299 6.18 -3.87 22.33
C PHE A 299 5.78 -2.42 22.05
N PHE A 300 4.47 -2.14 22.02
CA PHE A 300 3.97 -0.79 21.72
C PHE A 300 4.38 0.24 22.76
N GLU A 301 4.63 -0.19 24.00
CA GLU A 301 5.12 0.66 25.09
C GLU A 301 6.64 0.85 25.06
N LYS A 302 7.40 -0.08 24.47
CA LYS A 302 8.87 -0.10 24.52
C LYS A 302 9.57 0.44 23.28
N TRP A 303 8.85 0.76 22.22
CA TRP A 303 9.44 1.19 20.97
C TRP A 303 8.89 2.53 20.49
N ARG A 304 9.69 3.23 19.70
CA ARG A 304 9.29 4.41 18.90
C ARG A 304 9.60 4.15 17.43
N ALA A 305 8.83 4.77 16.56
CA ALA A 305 9.06 4.75 15.12
C ALA A 305 9.60 6.10 14.66
N PHE A 306 10.71 6.07 13.94
CA PHE A 306 11.33 7.23 13.31
C PHE A 306 11.23 7.12 11.79
N PRO A 307 11.08 8.22 11.06
CA PRO A 307 11.12 8.18 9.60
C PRO A 307 12.37 7.49 9.06
N ILE A 308 12.26 6.88 7.89
CA ILE A 308 13.44 6.42 7.14
C ILE A 308 14.33 7.64 6.87
N PRO A 309 15.67 7.54 7.05
CA PRO A 309 16.58 8.66 6.85
C PRO A 309 16.46 9.24 5.44
N LYS A 310 16.56 10.55 5.34
CA LYS A 310 16.51 11.26 4.07
C LYS A 310 17.81 11.10 3.30
N ILE A 311 17.71 10.93 1.98
CA ILE A 311 18.88 10.92 1.10
C ILE A 311 19.41 12.34 0.83
N SER A 312 18.58 13.38 0.97
CA SER A 312 18.94 14.79 0.81
C SER A 312 17.94 15.69 1.52
N GLU A 313 18.29 16.99 1.66
CA GLU A 313 17.43 18.04 2.19
C GLU A 313 16.15 18.27 1.36
N GLU A 314 16.16 17.89 0.09
CA GLU A 314 15.02 18.03 -0.81
C GLU A 314 13.92 17.02 -0.56
N VAL A 315 14.21 15.93 0.18
CA VAL A 315 13.22 14.93 0.56
C VAL A 315 12.32 15.48 1.66
N THR A 316 11.09 15.82 1.29
CA THR A 316 10.09 16.41 2.22
C THR A 316 8.98 15.45 2.63
N SER A 317 8.98 14.23 2.07
CA SER A 317 7.92 13.24 2.28
C SER A 317 8.49 11.87 2.59
N ASN A 318 7.72 11.08 3.34
CA ASN A 318 8.02 9.68 3.58
C ASN A 318 7.52 8.83 2.40
N SER A 319 8.26 7.80 2.04
CA SER A 319 7.82 6.82 1.04
C SER A 319 6.80 5.86 1.66
N ALA A 320 5.68 5.68 1.00
CA ALA A 320 4.65 4.72 1.38
C ALA A 320 4.31 3.79 0.21
N SER A 321 3.83 2.61 0.54
CA SER A 321 3.31 1.63 -0.41
C SER A 321 1.83 1.36 -0.14
N ALA A 322 1.07 1.13 -1.20
CA ALA A 322 -0.34 0.81 -1.11
C ALA A 322 -0.72 -0.28 -2.11
N ALA A 323 -1.86 -0.92 -1.87
CA ALA A 323 -2.50 -1.78 -2.84
C ALA A 323 -3.89 -1.25 -3.18
N PHE A 324 -4.29 -1.45 -4.42
CA PHE A 324 -5.55 -0.98 -4.97
C PHE A 324 -6.29 -2.11 -5.66
N ALA A 325 -7.60 -2.17 -5.46
CA ALA A 325 -8.49 -3.05 -6.20
C ALA A 325 -9.15 -2.29 -7.35
N PHE A 326 -9.28 -2.94 -8.51
CA PHE A 326 -10.06 -2.42 -9.62
C PHE A 326 -10.87 -3.52 -10.30
N ILE A 327 -11.98 -3.14 -10.93
CA ILE A 327 -12.85 -4.06 -11.67
C ILE A 327 -12.33 -4.18 -13.10
N ASN A 328 -12.10 -5.41 -13.54
CA ASN A 328 -11.69 -5.72 -14.90
C ASN A 328 -12.72 -5.18 -15.92
N PRO A 329 -12.31 -4.34 -16.90
CA PRO A 329 -13.23 -3.82 -17.90
C PRO A 329 -13.85 -4.91 -18.80
N PHE A 330 -13.25 -6.09 -18.84
CA PHE A 330 -13.71 -7.22 -19.65
C PHE A 330 -14.52 -8.24 -18.85
N SER A 331 -14.64 -8.11 -17.52
CA SER A 331 -15.45 -8.99 -16.69
C SER A 331 -16.92 -8.97 -17.10
N GLU A 332 -17.56 -10.13 -17.05
CA GLU A 332 -19.02 -10.28 -17.20
C GLU A 332 -19.76 -10.06 -15.87
N ASN A 333 -19.06 -10.04 -14.73
CA ASN A 333 -19.62 -9.96 -13.38
C ASN A 333 -19.39 -8.58 -12.71
N LYS A 334 -19.36 -7.47 -13.49
CA LYS A 334 -19.00 -6.14 -12.99
C LYS A 334 -19.89 -5.67 -11.83
N ASP A 335 -21.19 -5.93 -11.89
CA ASP A 335 -22.13 -5.51 -10.85
C ASP A 335 -21.89 -6.27 -9.54
N ALA A 336 -21.62 -7.58 -9.61
CA ALA A 336 -21.26 -8.37 -8.44
C ALA A 336 -19.88 -7.97 -7.87
N ALA A 337 -18.93 -7.62 -8.75
CA ALA A 337 -17.63 -7.09 -8.36
C ALA A 337 -17.77 -5.74 -7.63
N LEU A 338 -18.61 -4.83 -8.18
CA LEU A 338 -18.93 -3.56 -7.55
C LEU A 338 -19.54 -3.76 -6.16
N TYR A 339 -20.55 -4.62 -6.04
CA TYR A 339 -21.19 -4.95 -4.77
C TYR A 339 -20.21 -5.44 -3.72
N VAL A 340 -19.21 -6.25 -4.11
CA VAL A 340 -18.13 -6.70 -3.22
C VAL A 340 -17.26 -5.53 -2.77
N LEU A 341 -16.86 -4.64 -3.68
CA LEU A 341 -16.05 -3.46 -3.31
C LEU A 341 -16.83 -2.51 -2.38
N GLU A 342 -18.14 -2.31 -2.59
CA GLU A 342 -19.01 -1.54 -1.70
C GLU A 342 -19.12 -2.19 -0.32
N THR A 343 -19.24 -3.52 -0.28
CA THR A 343 -19.27 -4.29 0.98
C THR A 343 -17.98 -4.09 1.78
N ILE A 344 -16.81 -4.13 1.11
CA ILE A 344 -15.51 -3.87 1.74
C ILE A 344 -15.43 -2.41 2.22
N ALA A 345 -15.84 -1.46 1.39
CA ALA A 345 -15.80 -0.04 1.71
C ALA A 345 -16.69 0.32 2.90
N SER A 346 -17.80 -0.38 3.08
CA SER A 346 -18.74 -0.15 4.20
C SER A 346 -18.16 -0.51 5.58
N ASP A 347 -17.24 -1.49 5.65
CA ASP A 347 -16.58 -1.93 6.89
C ASP A 347 -15.23 -2.59 6.56
N PHE A 348 -14.26 -1.78 6.17
CA PHE A 348 -12.96 -2.24 5.66
C PHE A 348 -12.28 -3.26 6.58
N TYR A 349 -12.16 -2.96 7.88
CA TYR A 349 -11.42 -3.83 8.80
C TYR A 349 -12.09 -5.17 9.08
N LYS A 350 -13.39 -5.27 8.87
CA LYS A 350 -14.12 -6.54 8.93
C LYS A 350 -13.70 -7.50 7.82
N TYR A 351 -13.36 -6.93 6.65
CA TYR A 351 -13.03 -7.69 5.44
C TYR A 351 -11.56 -7.65 5.06
N ALA A 352 -10.73 -6.95 5.82
CA ALA A 352 -9.29 -6.93 5.63
C ALA A 352 -8.68 -8.32 5.87
N GLY A 353 -7.83 -8.75 4.95
CA GLY A 353 -7.03 -9.97 5.08
C GLY A 353 -5.76 -9.73 5.88
N ASN A 354 -4.95 -10.77 6.07
CA ASN A 354 -3.74 -10.67 6.91
C ASN A 354 -2.74 -9.60 6.43
N ASN A 355 -2.68 -9.33 5.13
CA ASN A 355 -1.78 -8.31 4.57
C ASN A 355 -2.31 -6.88 4.67
N SER A 356 -3.58 -6.68 5.04
CA SER A 356 -4.19 -5.36 5.18
C SER A 356 -4.83 -5.11 6.55
N LYS A 357 -4.90 -6.12 7.40
CA LYS A 357 -5.55 -6.04 8.72
C LYS A 357 -5.00 -4.91 9.60
N TYR A 358 -3.70 -4.60 9.46
CA TYR A 358 -3.02 -3.52 10.18
C TYR A 358 -2.62 -2.36 9.26
N SER A 359 -3.24 -2.26 8.10
CA SER A 359 -3.07 -1.10 7.22
C SER A 359 -3.66 0.15 7.85
N MET A 360 -2.87 1.20 7.93
CA MET A 360 -3.30 2.48 8.50
C MET A 360 -4.01 3.31 7.43
N MET A 361 -5.23 2.89 7.07
CA MET A 361 -5.98 3.44 5.93
C MET A 361 -6.54 4.83 6.17
N PHE A 362 -7.05 5.10 7.37
CA PHE A 362 -7.93 6.25 7.63
C PHE A 362 -7.19 7.43 8.24
N SER A 363 -7.61 8.63 7.85
CA SER A 363 -7.10 9.90 8.38
C SER A 363 -7.67 10.29 9.75
N ASP A 364 -8.73 9.61 10.21
CA ASP A 364 -9.34 9.78 11.52
C ASP A 364 -9.00 8.59 12.43
N ILE A 365 -8.38 8.88 13.57
CA ILE A 365 -8.00 7.90 14.57
C ILE A 365 -9.21 7.10 15.07
N SER A 366 -10.37 7.70 15.15
CA SER A 366 -11.59 7.04 15.62
C SER A 366 -12.13 5.94 14.70
N ALA A 367 -11.62 5.86 13.47
CA ALA A 367 -11.98 4.84 12.50
C ALA A 367 -11.22 3.50 12.71
N TYR A 368 -10.21 3.49 13.59
CA TYR A 368 -9.40 2.29 13.82
C TYR A 368 -10.01 1.39 14.90
N PRO A 369 -10.03 0.06 14.70
CA PRO A 369 -10.43 -0.89 15.74
C PRO A 369 -9.50 -0.87 16.94
N ASP A 370 -10.01 -1.32 18.11
CA ASP A 370 -9.28 -1.35 19.38
C ASP A 370 -7.93 -2.09 19.32
N TYR A 371 -7.77 -3.04 18.41
CA TYR A 371 -6.53 -3.80 18.28
C TYR A 371 -5.37 -3.01 17.67
N PHE A 372 -5.60 -1.78 17.18
CA PHE A 372 -4.53 -0.89 16.69
C PHE A 372 -3.72 -0.20 17.78
N TYR A 373 -4.11 -0.30 19.04
CA TYR A 373 -3.42 0.39 20.15
C TYR A 373 -3.17 1.88 19.85
N THR A 374 -4.24 2.58 19.46
CA THR A 374 -4.19 3.99 19.01
C THR A 374 -3.58 4.95 20.03
N ASP A 375 -3.57 4.58 21.32
CA ASP A 375 -2.94 5.35 22.40
C ASP A 375 -1.41 5.14 22.50
N SER A 376 -0.84 4.22 21.69
CA SER A 376 0.58 3.94 21.74
C SER A 376 1.41 4.99 21.01
N ASN A 377 2.66 5.19 21.47
CA ASN A 377 3.59 6.08 20.78
C ASN A 377 3.88 5.63 19.35
N ILE A 378 4.04 4.33 19.12
CA ILE A 378 4.29 3.78 17.77
C ILE A 378 3.14 4.11 16.82
N PHE A 379 1.88 3.93 17.24
CA PHE A 379 0.75 4.29 16.39
C PHE A 379 0.80 5.78 16.03
N SER A 380 1.01 6.62 17.03
CA SER A 380 1.13 8.08 16.83
C SER A 380 2.27 8.43 15.87
N ASP A 381 3.44 7.80 16.02
CA ASP A 381 4.60 8.04 15.17
C ASP A 381 4.29 7.69 13.70
N TYR A 382 3.73 6.50 13.43
CA TYR A 382 3.34 6.10 12.08
C TYR A 382 2.24 6.97 11.50
N PHE A 383 1.25 7.34 12.31
CA PHE A 383 0.14 8.19 11.90
C PHE A 383 0.62 9.57 11.46
N GLU A 384 1.57 10.16 12.20
CA GLU A 384 2.19 11.43 11.80
C GLU A 384 3.01 11.31 10.50
N MET A 385 3.76 10.23 10.34
CA MET A 385 4.52 10.00 9.10
C MET A 385 3.62 9.90 7.87
N LEU A 386 2.43 9.29 8.00
CA LEU A 386 1.47 9.16 6.90
C LEU A 386 0.86 10.47 6.44
N LYS A 387 0.81 11.49 7.28
CA LYS A 387 0.31 12.83 6.89
C LYS A 387 1.12 13.47 5.76
N ASN A 388 2.42 13.15 5.68
CA ASN A 388 3.35 13.66 4.69
C ASN A 388 3.90 12.55 3.78
N ALA A 389 3.18 11.44 3.65
CA ALA A 389 3.60 10.33 2.81
C ALA A 389 3.31 10.61 1.33
N LYS A 390 4.11 10.00 0.47
CA LYS A 390 3.88 9.87 -0.98
C LYS A 390 4.01 8.41 -1.39
N LEU A 391 3.21 8.01 -2.37
CA LEU A 391 3.29 6.66 -2.94
C LEU A 391 4.38 6.61 -4.01
N SER A 392 5.14 5.50 -4.00
CA SER A 392 5.95 5.12 -5.15
C SER A 392 5.03 4.81 -6.33
N LYS A 393 5.37 5.33 -7.50
CA LYS A 393 4.60 5.22 -8.75
C LYS A 393 5.34 4.44 -9.83
N PHE A 394 6.49 3.86 -9.50
CA PHE A 394 7.31 3.11 -10.44
C PHE A 394 7.35 1.63 -10.09
N VAL A 395 7.43 0.83 -11.14
CA VAL A 395 7.80 -0.58 -11.04
C VAL A 395 9.20 -0.70 -11.60
N PHE A 396 10.18 -0.88 -10.73
CA PHE A 396 11.53 -1.16 -11.17
C PHE A 396 11.65 -2.57 -11.75
N PRO A 397 12.59 -2.82 -12.68
CA PRO A 397 12.84 -4.15 -13.21
C PRO A 397 13.00 -5.17 -12.08
N ALA A 398 12.29 -6.29 -12.17
CA ALA A 398 12.22 -7.31 -11.10
C ALA A 398 13.55 -8.03 -10.83
N ALA A 399 14.44 -8.08 -11.82
CA ALA A 399 15.73 -8.78 -11.72
C ALA A 399 16.86 -7.79 -11.45
N ARG A 400 17.25 -7.67 -10.18
CA ARG A 400 18.38 -6.82 -9.74
C ARG A 400 19.70 -7.62 -9.74
N THR A 401 20.07 -8.17 -10.90
CA THR A 401 21.33 -8.90 -11.05
C THR A 401 22.57 -8.01 -10.88
N ASP A 402 22.43 -6.70 -11.09
CA ASP A 402 23.41 -5.68 -10.80
C ASP A 402 23.83 -5.68 -9.32
N ILE A 403 22.86 -5.81 -8.42
CA ILE A 403 23.10 -5.88 -6.96
C ILE A 403 23.90 -7.16 -6.62
N ASP A 404 23.44 -8.31 -7.09
CA ASP A 404 24.08 -9.60 -6.82
C ASP A 404 25.53 -9.61 -7.34
N ASP A 405 25.77 -9.07 -8.54
CA ASP A 405 27.09 -9.04 -9.16
C ASP A 405 28.02 -8.01 -8.52
N TYR A 406 27.49 -6.86 -8.07
CA TYR A 406 28.24 -5.91 -7.26
C TYR A 406 28.67 -6.50 -5.92
N GLN A 407 27.75 -7.12 -5.19
CA GLN A 407 28.03 -7.76 -3.91
C GLN A 407 29.00 -8.94 -4.02
N ALA A 408 28.97 -9.63 -5.16
CA ALA A 408 29.94 -10.70 -5.47
C ALA A 408 31.30 -10.16 -5.93
N GLY A 409 31.49 -8.84 -6.04
CA GLY A 409 32.72 -8.21 -6.51
C GLY A 409 33.02 -8.42 -7.99
N LYS A 410 32.00 -8.78 -8.81
CA LYS A 410 32.12 -8.95 -10.25
C LYS A 410 32.01 -7.63 -11.02
N LEU A 411 31.29 -6.66 -10.45
CA LEU A 411 31.11 -5.32 -10.99
C LEU A 411 31.64 -4.29 -10.01
N THR A 412 32.19 -3.19 -10.52
CA THR A 412 32.42 -1.99 -9.74
C THR A 412 31.09 -1.28 -9.47
N LEU A 413 31.10 -0.27 -8.59
CA LEU A 413 29.89 0.53 -8.30
C LEU A 413 29.34 1.18 -9.59
N GLU A 414 30.22 1.80 -10.37
CA GLU A 414 29.87 2.48 -11.61
C GLU A 414 29.31 1.50 -12.65
N GLU A 415 29.89 0.30 -12.76
CA GLU A 415 29.42 -0.74 -13.67
C GLU A 415 28.04 -1.27 -13.25
N ALA A 416 27.81 -1.47 -11.95
CA ALA A 416 26.55 -1.95 -11.43
C ALA A 416 25.43 -0.93 -11.66
N VAL A 417 25.65 0.34 -11.32
CA VAL A 417 24.67 1.40 -11.54
C VAL A 417 24.40 1.63 -13.04
N ALA A 418 25.44 1.54 -13.90
CA ALA A 418 25.26 1.63 -15.35
C ALA A 418 24.45 0.45 -15.90
N GLU A 419 24.66 -0.76 -15.39
CA GLU A 419 23.87 -1.93 -15.78
C GLU A 419 22.41 -1.79 -15.36
N TYR A 420 22.14 -1.28 -14.15
CA TYR A 420 20.79 -0.98 -13.72
C TYR A 420 20.12 0.08 -14.60
N GLN A 421 20.82 1.19 -14.90
CA GLN A 421 20.31 2.20 -15.83
C GLN A 421 19.95 1.59 -17.18
N ARG A 422 20.80 0.72 -17.71
CA ARG A 422 20.53 0.02 -18.98
C ARG A 422 19.26 -0.84 -18.92
N GLN A 423 19.00 -1.50 -17.80
CA GLN A 423 17.77 -2.29 -17.61
C GLN A 423 16.54 -1.40 -17.55
N VAL A 424 16.64 -0.26 -16.85
CA VAL A 424 15.56 0.73 -16.80
C VAL A 424 15.29 1.33 -18.17
N ASP A 425 16.33 1.67 -18.94
CA ASP A 425 16.19 2.21 -20.31
C ASP A 425 15.49 1.23 -21.25
N ILE A 426 15.79 -0.08 -21.14
CA ILE A 426 15.09 -1.11 -21.91
C ILE A 426 13.62 -1.14 -21.52
N TRP A 427 13.33 -1.21 -20.21
CA TRP A 427 11.97 -1.26 -19.70
C TRP A 427 11.12 -0.04 -20.08
N LEU A 428 11.71 1.16 -20.11
CA LEU A 428 11.02 2.40 -20.53
C LEU A 428 10.71 2.44 -22.04
N ASN A 429 11.39 1.62 -22.84
CA ASN A 429 11.23 1.60 -24.31
C ASN A 429 10.42 0.39 -24.82
N GLU A 430 10.04 -0.52 -23.95
CA GLU A 430 9.11 -1.64 -24.22
C GLU A 430 7.66 -1.22 -24.02
#